data_bd648289501536eeaab2fe63dadfa46e
#
_entry.id   bd648289501536eeaab2fe63dadfa46e
#
_cell.length_a   1.000
_cell.length_b   1.000
_cell.length_c   1.000
_cell.angle_alpha   90.00
_cell.angle_beta   90.00
_cell.angle_gamma   90.00
#
_symmetry.space_group_name_H-M   'P 1'
#
loop_
_entity.id
_entity.type
_entity.pdbx_description
1 polymer ?
#
loop_
_entity_poly.entity_id
_entity_poly.type
_entity_poly.pdbx_seq_one_letter_code
_entity_poly.pdbx_strand_id
1 'polypeptide(L)'
;MKAYFIAILTLFTCIAAVVRAQQMSELKNRIDSLLNGKKATVGIAVWTDKGDMLRYNDHVHFPLLSVFKFHVALAVLDKMDKQSISLDSIVSIKASQMLPNTYSPLRKKFPDQDFTITLRELMQY
;
A
#
# COMPACT_ATOMS: atom_id res chain seq x y z
N MET A 1 40.40 -24.83 17.82
CA MET A 1 39.41 -25.09 16.78
C MET A 1 38.13 -24.25 16.97
N LYS A 2 37.46 -24.24 18.12
CA LYS A 2 36.21 -23.45 18.35
C LYS A 2 36.39 -21.94 18.11
N ALA A 3 37.50 -21.36 18.56
CA ALA A 3 37.77 -19.91 18.41
C ALA A 3 37.90 -19.49 16.90
N TYR A 4 38.57 -20.27 16.09
CA TYR A 4 38.70 -20.01 14.65
C TYR A 4 37.36 -20.17 13.93
N PHE A 5 36.53 -21.13 14.30
CA PHE A 5 35.20 -21.32 13.75
C PHE A 5 34.30 -20.13 14.06
N ILE A 6 34.34 -19.62 15.29
CA ILE A 6 33.58 -18.41 15.67
C ILE A 6 34.08 -17.18 14.88
N ALA A 7 35.38 -17.00 14.73
CA ALA A 7 35.96 -15.89 13.98
C ALA A 7 35.57 -15.93 12.50
N ILE A 8 35.55 -17.10 11.87
CA ILE A 8 35.13 -17.26 10.47
C ILE A 8 33.62 -16.97 10.33
N LEU A 9 32.79 -17.45 11.24
CA LEU A 9 31.34 -17.21 11.23
C LEU A 9 31.01 -15.72 11.38
N THR A 10 31.69 -15.03 12.30
CA THR A 10 31.50 -13.56 12.49
C THR A 10 31.97 -12.77 11.25
N LEU A 11 33.08 -13.20 10.62
CA LEU A 11 33.54 -12.56 9.39
C LEU A 11 32.51 -12.71 8.25
N PHE A 12 31.92 -13.89 8.11
CA PHE A 12 30.89 -14.14 7.07
C PHE A 12 29.62 -13.29 7.30
N THR A 13 29.18 -13.15 8.56
CA THR A 13 28.01 -12.31 8.87
C THR A 13 28.28 -10.83 8.61
N CYS A 14 29.48 -10.34 8.93
CA CYS A 14 29.89 -8.97 8.63
C CYS A 14 29.92 -8.69 7.12
N ILE A 15 30.47 -9.60 6.32
CA ILE A 15 30.50 -9.44 4.85
C ILE A 15 29.08 -9.39 4.29
N ALA A 16 28.19 -10.26 4.71
CA ALA A 16 26.78 -10.26 4.27
C ALA A 16 26.06 -8.95 4.58
N ALA A 17 26.32 -8.35 5.77
CA ALA A 17 25.73 -7.07 6.16
C ALA A 17 26.24 -5.91 5.27
N VAL A 18 27.54 -5.89 4.97
CA VAL A 18 28.14 -4.84 4.11
C VAL A 18 27.57 -4.92 2.68
N VAL A 19 27.43 -6.12 2.11
CA VAL A 19 26.86 -6.31 0.76
C VAL A 19 25.42 -5.81 0.68
N ARG A 20 24.61 -6.07 1.71
CA ARG A 20 23.21 -5.58 1.78
C ARG A 20 23.14 -4.05 1.86
N ALA A 21 23.94 -3.44 2.72
CA ALA A 21 24.00 -2.00 2.84
C ALA A 21 24.40 -1.33 1.50
N GLN A 22 25.31 -1.95 0.75
CA GLN A 22 25.73 -1.47 -0.56
C GLN A 22 24.58 -1.56 -1.59
N GLN A 23 23.80 -2.64 -1.60
CA GLN A 23 22.64 -2.81 -2.50
C GLN A 23 21.57 -1.73 -2.24
N MET A 24 21.27 -1.42 -0.98
CA MET A 24 20.31 -0.36 -0.65
C MET A 24 20.83 1.03 -1.05
N SER A 25 22.12 1.28 -0.89
CA SER A 25 22.76 2.52 -1.32
C SER A 25 22.72 2.65 -2.86
N GLU A 26 23.01 1.59 -3.59
CA GLU A 26 22.93 1.59 -5.05
C GLU A 26 21.49 1.85 -5.54
N LEU A 27 20.51 1.20 -4.93
CA LEU A 27 19.09 1.44 -5.24
C LEU A 27 18.72 2.90 -5.02
N LYS A 28 19.16 3.51 -3.91
CA LYS A 28 18.94 4.93 -3.63
C LYS A 28 19.55 5.81 -4.71
N ASN A 29 20.80 5.55 -5.10
CA ASN A 29 21.49 6.32 -6.13
C ASN A 29 20.81 6.22 -7.50
N ARG A 30 20.27 5.05 -7.85
CA ARG A 30 19.46 4.87 -9.07
C ARG A 30 18.16 5.65 -9.02
N ILE A 31 17.48 5.69 -7.86
CA ILE A 31 16.29 6.52 -7.64
C ILE A 31 16.64 8.00 -7.82
N ASP A 32 17.71 8.50 -7.18
CA ASP A 32 18.18 9.87 -7.31
C ASP A 32 18.46 10.24 -8.77
N SER A 33 19.11 9.33 -9.51
CA SER A 33 19.39 9.52 -10.94
C SER A 33 18.13 9.59 -11.78
N LEU A 34 17.14 8.73 -11.53
CA LEU A 34 15.87 8.72 -12.25
C LEU A 34 15.02 9.95 -11.97
N LEU A 35 15.11 10.51 -10.77
CA LEU A 35 14.36 11.69 -10.35
C LEU A 35 15.03 13.00 -10.73
N ASN A 36 16.30 12.95 -11.08
CA ASN A 36 17.05 14.16 -11.46
C ASN A 36 16.37 14.87 -12.65
N GLY A 37 16.13 16.16 -12.50
CA GLY A 37 15.43 16.97 -13.50
C GLY A 37 13.91 16.75 -13.62
N LYS A 38 13.30 15.86 -12.81
CA LYS A 38 11.85 15.70 -12.77
C LYS A 38 11.20 16.75 -11.88
N LYS A 39 10.14 17.37 -12.37
CA LYS A 39 9.31 18.32 -11.59
C LYS A 39 8.27 17.55 -10.76
N ALA A 40 8.73 16.68 -9.87
CA ALA A 40 7.88 15.86 -9.02
C ALA A 40 8.53 15.62 -7.67
N THR A 41 7.72 15.56 -6.62
CA THR A 41 8.14 15.06 -5.30
C THR A 41 7.69 13.60 -5.21
N VAL A 42 8.63 12.70 -4.95
CA VAL A 42 8.38 11.26 -4.90
C VAL A 42 8.75 10.73 -3.53
N GLY A 43 7.88 9.93 -2.93
CA GLY A 43 8.13 9.15 -1.73
C GLY A 43 8.18 7.67 -2.09
N ILE A 44 9.15 6.94 -1.53
CA ILE A 44 9.29 5.50 -1.75
C ILE A 44 9.59 4.82 -0.42
N ALA A 45 8.90 3.71 -0.17
CA ALA A 45 9.23 2.79 0.90
C ALA A 45 9.34 1.38 0.30
N VAL A 46 10.47 0.73 0.52
CA VAL A 46 10.71 -0.65 0.09
C VAL A 46 11.03 -1.47 1.33
N TRP A 47 10.34 -2.57 1.49
CA TRP A 47 10.61 -3.55 2.53
C TRP A 47 10.83 -4.92 1.88
N THR A 48 11.98 -5.53 2.16
CA THR A 48 12.31 -6.85 1.64
C THR A 48 11.87 -7.96 2.62
N ASP A 49 11.75 -9.17 2.11
CA ASP A 49 11.53 -10.39 2.91
C ASP A 49 12.64 -10.66 3.93
N LYS A 50 13.82 -10.09 3.72
CA LYS A 50 15.00 -10.19 4.62
C LYS A 50 15.03 -9.11 5.69
N GLY A 51 14.01 -8.23 5.73
CA GLY A 51 13.90 -7.15 6.70
C GLY A 51 14.69 -5.88 6.35
N ASP A 52 15.32 -5.82 5.18
CA ASP A 52 15.98 -4.60 4.72
C ASP A 52 14.91 -3.55 4.34
N MET A 53 15.15 -2.30 4.67
CA MET A 53 14.22 -1.21 4.41
C MET A 53 14.93 -0.03 3.74
N LEU A 54 14.37 0.43 2.64
CA LEU A 54 14.70 1.72 2.03
C LEU A 54 13.55 2.69 2.26
N ARG A 55 13.86 3.88 2.78
CA ARG A 55 12.93 5.00 2.91
C ARG A 55 13.46 6.18 2.13
N TYR A 56 12.62 6.77 1.30
CA TYR A 56 12.95 7.93 0.47
C TYR A 56 11.85 8.96 0.62
N ASN A 57 12.19 10.16 1.10
CA ASN A 57 11.24 11.23 1.43
C ASN A 57 10.09 10.79 2.36
N ASP A 58 10.37 9.95 3.33
CA ASP A 58 9.38 9.39 4.28
C ASP A 58 8.82 10.42 5.27
N HIS A 59 9.45 11.59 5.38
CA HIS A 59 8.98 12.74 6.17
C HIS A 59 7.95 13.60 5.41
N VAL A 60 7.79 13.39 4.10
CA VAL A 60 6.84 14.15 3.28
C VAL A 60 5.44 13.53 3.38
N HIS A 61 4.44 14.36 3.65
CA HIS A 61 3.06 13.93 3.66
C HIS A 61 2.49 13.97 2.25
N PHE A 62 2.11 12.81 1.75
CA PHE A 62 1.46 12.66 0.44
C PHE A 62 -0.05 12.48 0.62
N PRO A 63 -0.89 13.07 -0.24
CA PRO A 63 -2.32 12.79 -0.23
C PRO A 63 -2.57 11.33 -0.61
N LEU A 64 -3.39 10.64 0.18
CA LEU A 64 -3.69 9.22 -0.04
C LEU A 64 -4.48 8.96 -1.34
N LEU A 65 -5.22 9.96 -1.82
CA LEU A 65 -6.12 9.81 -2.98
C LEU A 65 -6.93 8.51 -2.87
N SER A 66 -7.00 7.71 -3.93
CA SER A 66 -7.76 6.46 -3.91
C SER A 66 -7.19 5.36 -3.00
N VAL A 67 -5.97 5.51 -2.49
CA VAL A 67 -5.39 4.54 -1.53
C VAL A 67 -6.21 4.45 -0.24
N PHE A 68 -6.91 5.54 0.17
CA PHE A 68 -7.77 5.51 1.34
C PHE A 68 -8.91 4.48 1.22
N LYS A 69 -9.37 4.15 0.01
CA LYS A 69 -10.42 3.14 -0.21
C LYS A 69 -10.04 1.77 0.34
N PHE A 70 -8.75 1.42 0.29
CA PHE A 70 -8.25 0.19 0.91
C PHE A 70 -8.51 0.17 2.42
N HIS A 71 -8.27 1.28 3.12
CA HIS A 71 -8.53 1.36 4.56
C HIS A 71 -10.04 1.31 4.87
N VAL A 72 -10.88 1.91 4.00
CA VAL A 72 -12.34 1.79 4.12
C VAL A 72 -12.76 0.35 3.95
N ALA A 73 -12.24 -0.35 2.94
CA ALA A 73 -12.54 -1.77 2.71
C ALA A 73 -12.15 -2.64 3.91
N LEU A 74 -10.97 -2.42 4.50
CA LEU A 74 -10.54 -3.12 5.71
C LEU A 74 -11.49 -2.86 6.89
N ALA A 75 -11.91 -1.61 7.10
CA ALA A 75 -12.85 -1.26 8.16
C ALA A 75 -14.23 -1.90 7.97
N VAL A 76 -14.68 -1.99 6.71
CA VAL A 76 -15.94 -2.70 6.37
C VAL A 76 -15.80 -4.18 6.68
N LEU A 77 -14.71 -4.83 6.27
CA LEU A 77 -14.47 -6.25 6.53
C LEU A 77 -14.37 -6.54 8.04
N ASP A 78 -13.67 -5.73 8.80
CA ASP A 78 -13.59 -5.86 10.26
C ASP A 78 -14.98 -5.75 10.93
N LYS A 79 -15.79 -4.78 10.48
CA LYS A 79 -17.18 -4.64 10.95
C LYS A 79 -18.03 -5.85 10.59
N MET A 80 -17.88 -6.38 9.37
CA MET A 80 -18.61 -7.54 8.91
C MET A 80 -18.27 -8.78 9.74
N ASP A 81 -16.99 -8.99 10.03
CA ASP A 81 -16.52 -10.09 10.87
C ASP A 81 -17.13 -10.00 12.29
N LYS A 82 -17.00 -8.84 12.93
CA LYS A 82 -17.55 -8.59 14.28
C LYS A 82 -19.07 -8.74 14.39
N GLN A 83 -19.80 -8.44 13.32
CA GLN A 83 -21.27 -8.47 13.31
C GLN A 83 -21.85 -9.65 12.55
N SER A 84 -21.02 -10.59 12.08
CA SER A 84 -21.41 -11.75 11.27
C SER A 84 -22.23 -11.36 10.03
N ILE A 85 -21.87 -10.24 9.38
CA ILE A 85 -22.53 -9.75 8.16
C ILE A 85 -21.94 -10.49 6.95
N SER A 86 -22.80 -11.06 6.10
CA SER A 86 -22.37 -11.72 4.87
C SER A 86 -21.96 -10.72 3.79
N LEU A 87 -21.00 -11.08 2.95
CA LEU A 87 -20.68 -10.35 1.72
C LEU A 87 -21.85 -10.32 0.72
N ASP A 88 -22.77 -11.25 0.82
CA ASP A 88 -23.97 -11.32 -0.03
C ASP A 88 -25.14 -10.50 0.53
N SER A 89 -24.92 -9.80 1.66
CA SER A 89 -25.89 -8.83 2.19
C SER A 89 -26.13 -7.71 1.21
N ILE A 90 -27.41 -7.36 1.02
CA ILE A 90 -27.85 -6.32 0.10
C ILE A 90 -27.80 -4.97 0.80
N VAL A 91 -27.22 -3.98 0.14
CA VAL A 91 -27.19 -2.58 0.55
C VAL A 91 -28.03 -1.77 -0.44
N SER A 92 -28.91 -0.92 0.10
CA SER A 92 -29.67 0.05 -0.69
C SER A 92 -28.91 1.38 -0.74
N ILE A 93 -28.63 1.86 -1.94
CA ILE A 93 -27.96 3.13 -2.20
C ILE A 93 -28.94 4.08 -2.86
N LYS A 94 -29.08 5.28 -2.30
CA LYS A 94 -29.92 6.34 -2.89
C LYS A 94 -29.07 7.19 -3.85
N ALA A 95 -29.67 7.64 -4.94
CA ALA A 95 -29.02 8.55 -5.89
C ALA A 95 -28.44 9.80 -5.19
N SER A 96 -29.15 10.33 -4.17
CA SER A 96 -28.71 11.49 -3.38
C SER A 96 -27.43 11.26 -2.56
N GLN A 97 -27.02 10.02 -2.32
CA GLN A 97 -25.77 9.67 -1.64
C GLN A 97 -24.55 9.66 -2.56
N MET A 98 -24.78 9.70 -3.87
CA MET A 98 -23.74 9.71 -4.87
C MET A 98 -23.26 11.14 -5.12
N LEU A 99 -22.08 11.49 -4.59
CA LEU A 99 -21.53 12.85 -4.71
C LEU A 99 -21.37 13.28 -6.15
N PRO A 100 -21.90 14.47 -6.54
CA PRO A 100 -21.72 14.99 -7.89
C PRO A 100 -20.25 15.36 -8.14
N ASN A 101 -19.86 15.44 -9.42
CA ASN A 101 -18.52 15.88 -9.86
C ASN A 101 -17.33 15.06 -9.30
N THR A 102 -17.57 13.84 -8.86
CA THR A 102 -16.53 12.89 -8.46
C THR A 102 -16.41 11.77 -9.48
N TYR A 103 -15.19 11.27 -9.67
CA TYR A 103 -14.99 10.04 -10.44
C TYR A 103 -15.59 8.87 -9.64
N SER A 104 -16.63 8.23 -10.21
CA SER A 104 -17.29 7.08 -9.61
C SER A 104 -17.76 6.11 -10.69
N PRO A 105 -17.11 4.94 -10.86
CA PRO A 105 -17.59 3.89 -11.74
C PRO A 105 -19.01 3.44 -11.38
N LEU A 106 -19.31 3.39 -10.08
CA LEU A 106 -20.62 3.01 -9.57
C LEU A 106 -21.72 3.96 -10.06
N ARG A 107 -21.49 5.30 -9.98
CA ARG A 107 -22.44 6.29 -10.50
C ARG A 107 -22.60 6.19 -12.03
N LYS A 108 -21.52 5.85 -12.74
CA LYS A 108 -21.59 5.62 -14.18
C LYS A 108 -22.48 4.42 -14.54
N LYS A 109 -22.47 3.39 -13.68
CA LYS A 109 -23.31 2.20 -13.86
C LYS A 109 -24.78 2.46 -13.49
N PHE A 110 -25.05 3.28 -12.47
CA PHE A 110 -26.38 3.60 -11.96
C PHE A 110 -26.59 5.12 -11.94
N PRO A 111 -26.80 5.75 -13.12
CA PRO A 111 -26.93 7.21 -13.20
C PRO A 111 -28.28 7.65 -12.62
N ASP A 112 -28.20 8.57 -11.66
CA ASP A 112 -29.34 9.31 -11.07
C ASP A 112 -30.53 8.45 -10.64
N GLN A 113 -30.28 7.22 -10.18
CA GLN A 113 -31.31 6.29 -9.70
C GLN A 113 -30.90 5.61 -8.39
N ASP A 114 -31.91 5.26 -7.59
CA ASP A 114 -31.74 4.41 -6.44
C ASP A 114 -31.51 2.97 -6.92
N PHE A 115 -30.63 2.25 -6.24
CA PHE A 115 -30.34 0.85 -6.58
C PHE A 115 -29.97 0.04 -5.35
N THR A 116 -29.98 -1.28 -5.52
CA THR A 116 -29.47 -2.22 -4.54
C THR A 116 -28.27 -2.97 -5.10
N ILE A 117 -27.31 -3.27 -4.22
CA ILE A 117 -26.08 -3.95 -4.59
C ILE A 117 -25.62 -4.81 -3.41
N THR A 118 -24.98 -5.94 -3.66
CA THR A 118 -24.36 -6.71 -2.59
C THR A 118 -23.09 -6.02 -2.08
N LEU A 119 -22.70 -6.28 -0.83
CA LEU A 119 -21.44 -5.80 -0.31
C LEU A 119 -20.26 -6.32 -1.14
N ARG A 120 -20.34 -7.57 -1.61
CA ARG A 120 -19.34 -8.17 -2.51
C ARG A 120 -19.14 -7.36 -3.79
N GLU A 121 -20.22 -6.99 -4.46
CA GLU A 121 -20.15 -6.18 -5.68
C GLU A 121 -19.69 -4.75 -5.36
N LEU A 122 -20.18 -4.16 -4.26
CA LEU A 122 -19.79 -2.80 -3.86
C LEU A 122 -18.29 -2.67 -3.64
N MET A 123 -17.65 -3.69 -3.10
CA MET A 123 -16.19 -3.70 -2.85
C MET A 123 -15.35 -3.84 -4.13
N GLN A 124 -15.95 -4.06 -5.30
CA GLN A 124 -15.26 -4.10 -6.58
C GLN A 124 -15.10 -2.71 -7.22
N TYR A 125 -15.74 -1.68 -6.65
CA TYR A 125 -15.73 -0.29 -7.12
C TYR A 125 -14.87 0.61 -6.25
#